data_4addb09fe06ecdacd5f6d912c044a8bf
#
_entry.id   4addb09fe06ecdacd5f6d912c044a8bf
#
_cell.length_a   1.000
_cell.length_b   1.000
_cell.length_c   1.000
_cell.angle_alpha   90.00
_cell.angle_beta   90.00
_cell.angle_gamma   90.00
#
_symmetry.space_group_name_H-M   'P 1'
#
loop_
_entity.id
_entity.type
_entity.pdbx_description
1 polymer ?
#
loop_
_entity_poly.entity_id
_entity_poly.type
_entity_poly.pdbx_seq_one_letter_code
_entity_poly.pdbx_strand_id
1 'polypeptide(L)'
;MSKLEPILEFVFTAHALKEMARRDITEQEVQEVLANPEQMEIVQDGRAVYQNKYVVSKTSKTYILRVFVDIDIKPPHVVTVYRTSKIEKYWR
;
A
#
# COMPACT_ATOMS: atom_id res chain seq x y z
N MET A 1 4.41 -14.50 17.71
CA MET A 1 3.68 -13.61 16.80
C MET A 1 4.60 -13.09 15.72
N SER A 2 4.23 -13.31 14.49
CA SER A 2 5.07 -12.85 13.39
C SER A 2 4.75 -11.41 13.07
N LYS A 3 5.79 -10.65 12.75
CA LYS A 3 5.69 -9.31 12.26
C LYS A 3 5.91 -9.32 10.76
N LEU A 4 5.13 -8.52 10.05
CA LEU A 4 5.37 -8.35 8.63
C LEU A 4 6.67 -7.56 8.45
N GLU A 5 7.48 -7.98 7.48
CA GLU A 5 8.73 -7.29 7.22
C GLU A 5 8.47 -5.95 6.55
N PRO A 6 9.05 -4.86 7.07
CA PRO A 6 8.88 -3.56 6.44
C PRO A 6 9.71 -3.46 5.17
N ILE A 7 9.22 -2.64 4.25
CA ILE A 7 9.98 -2.27 3.06
C ILE A 7 10.43 -0.84 3.25
N LEU A 8 11.73 -0.64 3.42
CA LEU A 8 12.29 0.67 3.71
C LEU A 8 12.97 1.29 2.48
N GLU A 9 13.37 0.45 1.52
CA GLU A 9 13.97 0.91 0.28
C GLU A 9 13.12 0.39 -0.88
N PHE A 10 12.66 1.30 -1.72
CA PHE A 10 11.82 0.96 -2.86
C PHE A 10 11.81 2.15 -3.83
N VAL A 11 11.34 1.89 -5.04
CA VAL A 11 11.15 2.95 -6.03
C VAL A 11 9.70 2.94 -6.51
N PHE A 12 9.24 4.08 -7.00
CA PHE A 12 7.92 4.20 -7.59
C PHE A 12 8.03 4.06 -9.10
N THR A 13 7.14 3.26 -9.70
CA THR A 13 7.04 3.26 -11.16
C THR A 13 6.35 4.54 -11.61
N ALA A 14 6.52 4.89 -12.89
CA ALA A 14 5.82 6.03 -13.46
C ALA A 14 4.31 5.88 -13.33
N HIS A 15 3.80 4.66 -13.52
CA HIS A 15 2.38 4.37 -13.37
C HIS A 15 1.90 4.65 -11.94
N ALA A 16 2.68 4.19 -10.94
CA ALA A 16 2.32 4.40 -9.55
C ALA A 16 2.26 5.88 -9.21
N LEU A 17 3.26 6.65 -9.64
CA LEU A 17 3.29 8.09 -9.38
C LEU A 17 2.09 8.79 -10.02
N LYS A 18 1.73 8.39 -11.22
CA LYS A 18 0.58 8.97 -11.92
C LYS A 18 -0.72 8.67 -11.18
N GLU A 19 -0.90 7.42 -10.74
CA GLU A 19 -2.09 7.03 -9.99
C GLU A 19 -2.18 7.74 -8.65
N MET A 20 -1.06 7.88 -7.98
CA MET A 20 -1.00 8.59 -6.70
C MET A 20 -1.41 10.05 -6.85
N ALA A 21 -0.87 10.72 -7.88
CA ALA A 21 -1.22 12.11 -8.14
C ALA A 21 -2.71 12.25 -8.44
N ARG A 22 -3.25 11.37 -9.25
CA ARG A 22 -4.66 11.39 -9.62
C ARG A 22 -5.58 11.16 -8.43
N ARG A 23 -5.13 10.34 -7.47
CA ARG A 23 -5.92 9.94 -6.31
C ARG A 23 -5.57 10.73 -5.05
N ASP A 24 -4.67 11.69 -5.17
CA ASP A 24 -4.23 12.52 -4.05
C ASP A 24 -3.67 11.68 -2.90
N ILE A 25 -2.80 10.73 -3.26
CA ILE A 25 -2.08 9.90 -2.29
C ILE A 25 -0.63 10.35 -2.30
N THR A 26 -0.08 10.65 -1.11
CA THR A 26 1.29 11.15 -1.00
C THR A 26 2.29 10.01 -0.90
N GLU A 27 3.54 10.31 -1.24
CA GLU A 27 4.63 9.34 -1.07
C GLU A 27 4.82 8.98 0.40
N GLN A 28 4.60 9.95 1.29
CA GLN A 28 4.72 9.72 2.72
C GLN A 28 3.69 8.68 3.20
N GLU A 29 2.46 8.78 2.71
CA GLU A 29 1.43 7.80 3.06
C GLU A 29 1.84 6.39 2.64
N VAL A 30 2.41 6.25 1.44
CA VAL A 30 2.89 4.96 0.96
C VAL A 30 4.06 4.46 1.80
N GLN A 31 5.01 5.35 2.12
CA GLN A 31 6.13 4.99 2.98
C GLN A 31 5.67 4.45 4.32
N GLU A 32 4.65 5.06 4.91
CA GLU A 32 4.12 4.62 6.20
C GLU A 32 3.53 3.22 6.12
N VAL A 33 2.79 2.92 5.05
CA VAL A 33 2.24 1.58 4.86
C VAL A 33 3.36 0.55 4.74
N LEU A 34 4.38 0.85 3.94
CA LEU A 34 5.46 -0.09 3.70
C LEU A 34 6.40 -0.23 4.90
N ALA A 35 6.54 0.82 5.71
CA ALA A 35 7.36 0.77 6.91
C ALA A 35 6.68 0.02 8.05
N ASN A 36 5.36 0.08 8.13
CA ASN A 36 4.58 -0.53 9.22
C ASN A 36 3.33 -1.20 8.68
N PRO A 37 3.47 -2.23 7.82
CA PRO A 37 2.29 -2.83 7.21
C PRO A 37 1.46 -3.59 8.24
N GLU A 38 0.16 -3.40 8.17
CA GLU A 38 -0.78 -4.12 9.03
C GLU A 38 -1.14 -5.47 8.43
N GLN A 39 -1.30 -5.52 7.12
CA GLN A 39 -1.58 -6.76 6.40
C GLN A 39 -0.80 -6.81 5.10
N MET A 40 -0.48 -8.03 4.67
CA MET A 40 0.19 -8.27 3.40
C MET A 40 -0.34 -9.56 2.81
N GLU A 41 -0.48 -9.59 1.49
CA GLU A 41 -0.94 -10.77 0.78
C GLU A 41 -0.21 -10.86 -0.55
N ILE A 42 0.21 -12.08 -0.93
CA ILE A 42 0.76 -12.31 -2.27
C ILE A 42 -0.43 -12.39 -3.22
N VAL A 43 -0.48 -11.50 -4.21
CA VAL A 43 -1.60 -11.44 -5.14
C VAL A 43 -1.29 -12.13 -6.45
N GLN A 44 -0.02 -12.27 -6.76
CA GLN A 44 0.47 -13.10 -7.88
C GLN A 44 1.95 -13.31 -7.67
N ASP A 45 2.53 -14.19 -8.47
CA ASP A 45 3.95 -14.51 -8.36
C ASP A 45 4.78 -13.22 -8.47
N GLY A 46 5.58 -12.95 -7.45
CA GLY A 46 6.45 -11.78 -7.40
C GLY A 46 5.76 -10.48 -7.03
N ARG A 47 4.46 -10.48 -6.74
CA ARG A 47 3.75 -9.25 -6.41
C ARG A 47 2.94 -9.42 -5.14
N ALA A 48 3.07 -8.46 -4.22
CA ALA A 48 2.34 -8.44 -2.96
C ALA A 48 1.57 -7.14 -2.81
N VAL A 49 0.47 -7.18 -2.07
CA VAL A 49 -0.22 -5.98 -1.63
C VAL A 49 0.04 -5.80 -0.15
N TYR A 50 0.38 -4.57 0.24
CA TYR A 50 0.55 -4.16 1.63
C TYR A 50 -0.57 -3.18 1.92
N GLN A 51 -1.24 -3.32 3.05
CA GLN A 51 -2.37 -2.46 3.32
C GLN A 51 -2.51 -2.11 4.79
N ASN A 52 -2.95 -0.88 5.01
CA ASN A 52 -3.23 -0.35 6.34
C ASN A 52 -4.59 0.32 6.35
N LYS A 53 -5.26 0.22 7.50
CA LYS A 53 -6.50 0.95 7.74
C LYS A 53 -6.17 2.32 8.31
N TYR A 54 -6.97 3.31 7.95
CA TYR A 54 -6.87 4.63 8.57
C TYR A 54 -8.23 5.31 8.55
N VAL A 55 -8.39 6.25 9.48
CA VAL A 55 -9.64 6.98 9.63
C VAL A 55 -9.41 8.43 9.22
N VAL A 56 -10.27 8.93 8.33
CA VAL A 56 -10.23 10.35 7.96
C VAL A 56 -10.99 11.12 9.03
N SER A 57 -10.28 11.96 9.78
CA SER A 57 -10.84 12.63 10.96
C SER A 57 -12.06 13.50 10.65
N LYS A 58 -12.08 14.14 9.49
CA LYS A 58 -13.18 15.02 9.12
C LYS A 58 -14.51 14.29 8.97
N THR A 59 -14.47 13.07 8.44
CA THR A 59 -15.68 12.32 8.13
C THR A 59 -15.88 11.11 9.04
N SER A 60 -14.89 10.78 9.86
CA SER A 60 -14.84 9.57 10.66
C SER A 60 -14.98 8.29 9.79
N LYS A 61 -14.68 8.42 8.51
CA LYS A 61 -14.78 7.31 7.58
C LYS A 61 -13.48 6.53 7.56
N THR A 62 -13.60 5.19 7.54
CA THR A 62 -12.42 4.31 7.50
C THR A 62 -12.12 3.91 6.07
N TYR A 63 -10.84 3.96 5.73
CA TYR A 63 -10.33 3.55 4.42
C TYR A 63 -9.20 2.58 4.60
N ILE A 64 -8.93 1.80 3.56
CA ILE A 64 -7.72 1.00 3.44
C ILE A 64 -6.88 1.63 2.35
N LEU A 65 -5.59 1.87 2.64
CA LEU A 65 -4.62 2.24 1.62
C LEU A 65 -3.91 0.96 1.19
N ARG A 66 -4.00 0.62 -0.08
CA ARG A 66 -3.46 -0.60 -0.65
C ARG A 66 -2.30 -0.26 -1.58
N VAL A 67 -1.14 -0.83 -1.29
CA VAL A 67 0.10 -0.57 -2.02
C VAL A 67 0.58 -1.88 -2.64
N PHE A 68 0.62 -1.93 -3.97
CA PHE A 68 1.06 -3.12 -4.70
C PHE A 68 2.52 -2.98 -5.05
N VAL A 69 3.30 -3.99 -4.69
CA VAL A 69 4.76 -3.95 -4.80
C VAL A 69 5.27 -5.20 -5.52
N ASP A 70 6.12 -4.99 -6.51
CA ASP A 70 6.87 -6.10 -7.10
C ASP A 70 8.07 -6.34 -6.19
N ILE A 71 8.05 -7.49 -5.50
CA ILE A 71 9.01 -7.78 -4.43
C ILE A 71 10.17 -8.66 -4.87
N ASP A 72 10.12 -9.22 -6.09
CA ASP A 72 11.19 -10.07 -6.61
C ASP A 72 12.30 -9.28 -7.28
N ILE A 73 12.16 -7.98 -7.42
CA ILE A 73 13.20 -7.12 -8.00
C ILE A 73 13.79 -6.24 -6.90
N LYS A 74 15.04 -5.83 -7.10
CA LYS A 74 15.76 -5.01 -6.12
C LYS A 74 16.23 -3.72 -6.75
N PRO A 75 15.84 -2.58 -6.19
CA PRO A 75 14.92 -2.47 -5.05
C PRO A 75 13.48 -2.82 -5.46
N PRO A 76 12.62 -3.15 -4.50
CA PRO A 76 11.21 -3.39 -4.81
C PRO A 76 10.57 -2.20 -5.51
N HIS A 77 9.62 -2.47 -6.40
CA HIS A 77 8.94 -1.43 -7.17
C HIS A 77 7.48 -1.31 -6.75
N VAL A 78 7.10 -0.12 -6.31
CA VAL A 78 5.68 0.19 -6.09
C VAL A 78 5.04 0.39 -7.45
N VAL A 79 4.08 -0.46 -7.80
CA VAL A 79 3.50 -0.48 -9.14
C VAL A 79 2.11 0.13 -9.22
N THR A 80 1.35 0.08 -8.11
CA THR A 80 0.01 0.64 -8.07
C THR A 80 -0.34 0.97 -6.62
N VAL A 81 -1.10 2.04 -6.43
CA VAL A 81 -1.57 2.47 -5.12
C VAL A 81 -2.99 2.97 -5.25
N TYR A 82 -3.88 2.52 -4.36
CA TYR A 82 -5.21 3.10 -4.29
C TYR A 82 -5.78 2.96 -2.89
N ARG A 83 -6.82 3.74 -2.60
CA ARG A 83 -7.54 3.64 -1.35
C ARG A 83 -8.98 3.19 -1.60
N THR A 84 -9.56 2.51 -0.64
CA THR A 84 -10.93 2.04 -0.76
C THR A 84 -11.61 2.07 0.60
N SER A 85 -12.92 2.32 0.60
CA SER A 85 -13.74 2.22 1.80
C SER A 85 -14.40 0.86 1.93
N LYS A 86 -14.12 -0.06 1.02
CA LYS A 86 -14.72 -1.40 1.04
C LYS A 86 -13.96 -2.32 1.97
N ILE A 87 -14.06 -2.04 3.26
CA ILE A 87 -13.27 -2.73 4.28
C ILE A 87 -13.56 -4.22 4.28
N GLU A 88 -14.82 -4.61 4.25
CA GLU A 88 -15.22 -6.01 4.33
C GLU A 88 -14.71 -6.84 3.17
N LYS A 89 -14.52 -6.19 2.01
CA LYS A 89 -14.06 -6.90 0.82
C LYS A 89 -12.57 -7.21 0.88
N TYR A 90 -11.77 -6.30 1.43
CA TYR A 90 -10.31 -6.38 1.32
C TYR A 90 -9.59 -6.64 2.62
N TRP A 91 -10.18 -6.31 3.76
CA TRP A 91 -9.52 -6.51 5.06
C TRP A 91 -9.71 -7.94 5.51
N ARG A 92 -8.61 -8.58 5.90
CA ARG A 92 -8.65 -9.99 6.32
C ARG A 92 -8.88 -10.16 7.81
#